data_871e4ce01359d948f4b0e0b098e64911
#
_entry.id   871e4ce01359d948f4b0e0b098e64911
#
_cell.length_a   1.000
_cell.length_b   1.000
_cell.length_c   1.000
_cell.angle_alpha   90.00
_cell.angle_beta   90.00
_cell.angle_gamma   90.00
#
_symmetry.space_group_name_H-M   'P 1'
#
loop_
_entity.id
_entity.type
_entity.pdbx_description
1 polymer ?
#
loop_
_entity_poly.entity_id
_entity_poly.type
_entity_poly.pdbx_seq_one_letter_code
_entity_poly.pdbx_strand_id
1 'polypeptide(L)'
;MTRATRNILVVALAAVLLAPLAGCGGGTSDLKRELEDKKRRPGSRIEPLPEIKPYESFVYDPSALRSPFQPSVPVVAPGAGGVRPDAHRNREFLEGFSLDTLKMVGTLRQGGKTYGLVQTKDGLIHKVLPGNYVGQNDGRVQNIGDSRITVVEIVPDGMGGYMERPAAIALANN
;
A
#
# COMPACT_ATOMS: atom_id res chain seq x y z
N MET A 1 -14.35 -31.36 -92.39
CA MET A 1 -15.21 -31.43 -91.19
C MET A 1 -16.64 -31.48 -91.62
N THR A 2 -17.26 -32.61 -91.47
CA THR A 2 -18.67 -32.85 -91.92
C THR A 2 -19.61 -32.05 -90.94
N ARG A 3 -20.76 -31.58 -91.46
CA ARG A 3 -21.77 -30.83 -90.71
C ARG A 3 -22.20 -31.57 -89.42
N ALA A 4 -22.12 -32.88 -89.42
CA ALA A 4 -22.45 -33.75 -88.28
C ALA A 4 -21.49 -33.59 -87.12
N THR A 5 -20.16 -33.51 -87.37
CA THR A 5 -19.15 -33.37 -86.34
C THR A 5 -19.20 -31.94 -85.66
N ARG A 6 -19.58 -30.93 -86.47
CA ARG A 6 -19.78 -29.59 -85.93
C ARG A 6 -20.99 -29.49 -85.00
N ASN A 7 -22.10 -30.17 -85.36
CA ASN A 7 -23.29 -30.17 -84.54
C ASN A 7 -23.06 -30.89 -83.22
N ILE A 8 -22.33 -32.02 -83.23
CA ILE A 8 -22.00 -32.79 -82.03
C ILE A 8 -21.11 -31.93 -81.12
N LEU A 9 -20.17 -31.20 -81.66
CA LEU A 9 -19.28 -30.38 -80.91
C LEU A 9 -20.01 -29.17 -80.25
N VAL A 10 -20.97 -28.62 -80.98
CA VAL A 10 -21.82 -27.51 -80.44
C VAL A 10 -22.75 -28.01 -79.33
N VAL A 11 -23.33 -29.19 -79.45
CA VAL A 11 -24.14 -29.77 -78.41
C VAL A 11 -23.32 -30.14 -77.17
N ALA A 12 -22.17 -30.73 -77.38
CA ALA A 12 -21.27 -31.03 -76.27
C ALA A 12 -20.83 -29.77 -75.52
N LEU A 13 -20.51 -28.68 -76.27
CA LEU A 13 -20.13 -27.39 -75.64
C LEU A 13 -21.31 -26.77 -74.91
N ALA A 14 -22.55 -26.85 -75.46
CA ALA A 14 -23.75 -26.38 -74.76
C ALA A 14 -24.08 -27.17 -73.51
N ALA A 15 -23.87 -28.49 -73.49
CA ALA A 15 -24.03 -29.31 -72.30
C ALA A 15 -23.02 -28.97 -71.18
N VAL A 16 -21.78 -28.68 -71.52
CA VAL A 16 -20.77 -28.30 -70.55
C VAL A 16 -21.03 -26.87 -69.94
N LEU A 17 -21.62 -26.00 -70.76
CA LEU A 17 -21.97 -24.61 -70.27
C LEU A 17 -23.24 -24.62 -69.39
N LEU A 18 -24.18 -25.63 -69.57
CA LEU A 18 -25.39 -25.71 -68.75
C LEU A 18 -25.20 -26.51 -67.43
N ALA A 19 -24.15 -27.31 -67.31
CA ALA A 19 -23.86 -28.07 -66.09
C ALA A 19 -23.72 -27.26 -64.80
N PRO A 20 -23.08 -26.07 -64.75
CA PRO A 20 -22.95 -25.31 -63.52
C PRO A 20 -24.24 -24.64 -63.06
N LEU A 21 -25.28 -24.52 -63.91
CA LEU A 21 -26.53 -23.90 -63.46
C LEU A 21 -27.40 -24.83 -62.62
N ALA A 22 -27.18 -26.11 -62.64
CA ALA A 22 -27.93 -27.07 -61.85
C ALA A 22 -27.47 -27.23 -60.41
N GLY A 23 -26.31 -26.59 -60.03
CA GLY A 23 -25.68 -26.71 -58.69
C GLY A 23 -26.22 -25.78 -57.63
N CYS A 24 -27.02 -24.77 -57.95
CA CYS A 24 -27.43 -23.76 -56.97
C CYS A 24 -28.74 -24.01 -56.20
N GLY A 25 -29.31 -25.22 -56.28
CA GLY A 25 -30.61 -25.55 -55.71
C GLY A 25 -30.65 -26.11 -54.28
N GLY A 26 -29.50 -26.37 -53.66
CA GLY A 26 -29.45 -27.17 -52.44
C GLY A 26 -29.19 -26.48 -51.10
N GLY A 27 -29.03 -25.16 -51.07
CA GLY A 27 -28.34 -24.54 -49.96
C GLY A 27 -29.14 -24.10 -48.73
N THR A 28 -30.47 -24.00 -48.77
CA THR A 28 -31.23 -23.39 -47.66
C THR A 28 -32.06 -24.34 -46.82
N SER A 29 -32.30 -25.55 -47.30
CA SER A 29 -33.10 -26.56 -46.61
C SER A 29 -32.41 -27.10 -45.35
N ASP A 30 -31.10 -27.30 -45.42
CA ASP A 30 -30.32 -27.81 -44.30
C ASP A 30 -30.20 -26.75 -43.20
N LEU A 31 -30.01 -25.50 -43.60
CA LEU A 31 -29.98 -24.37 -42.68
C LEU A 31 -31.34 -24.17 -41.98
N LYS A 32 -32.44 -24.33 -42.73
CA LYS A 32 -33.78 -24.27 -42.14
C LYS A 32 -34.02 -25.36 -41.13
N ARG A 33 -33.59 -26.62 -41.43
CA ARG A 33 -33.69 -27.75 -40.50
C ARG A 33 -32.86 -27.48 -39.23
N GLU A 34 -31.65 -27.02 -39.37
CA GLU A 34 -30.79 -26.74 -38.23
C GLU A 34 -31.35 -25.60 -37.36
N LEU A 35 -31.96 -24.61 -38.00
CA LEU A 35 -32.61 -23.50 -37.27
C LEU A 35 -33.86 -24.00 -36.51
N GLU A 36 -34.65 -24.87 -37.11
CA GLU A 36 -35.81 -25.51 -36.48
C GLU A 36 -35.40 -26.42 -35.32
N ASP A 37 -34.33 -27.17 -35.47
CA ASP A 37 -33.80 -28.03 -34.42
C ASP A 37 -33.27 -27.22 -33.25
N LYS A 38 -32.61 -26.11 -33.53
CA LYS A 38 -32.17 -25.18 -32.48
C LYS A 38 -33.35 -24.49 -31.77
N LYS A 39 -34.42 -24.17 -32.51
CA LYS A 39 -35.65 -23.60 -31.92
C LYS A 39 -36.41 -24.61 -31.06
N ARG A 40 -36.35 -25.88 -31.40
CA ARG A 40 -36.99 -26.98 -30.64
C ARG A 40 -36.21 -27.42 -29.43
N ARG A 41 -34.91 -27.09 -29.34
CA ARG A 41 -34.14 -27.39 -28.14
C ARG A 41 -34.71 -26.60 -26.99
N PRO A 42 -35.14 -27.24 -25.89
CA PRO A 42 -35.58 -26.52 -24.71
C PRO A 42 -34.43 -25.61 -24.29
N GLY A 43 -34.74 -24.34 -24.10
CA GLY A 43 -33.76 -23.36 -23.60
C GLY A 43 -33.05 -23.91 -22.38
N SER A 44 -31.77 -23.65 -22.28
CA SER A 44 -31.01 -24.00 -21.08
C SER A 44 -31.79 -23.52 -19.85
N ARG A 45 -31.96 -24.43 -18.89
CA ARG A 45 -32.65 -24.11 -17.63
C ARG A 45 -31.96 -22.91 -17.03
N ILE A 46 -32.64 -21.78 -17.05
CA ILE A 46 -32.13 -20.55 -16.41
C ILE A 46 -32.07 -20.86 -14.93
N GLU A 47 -30.88 -20.77 -14.33
CA GLU A 47 -30.75 -20.90 -12.90
C GLU A 47 -31.62 -19.84 -12.22
N PRO A 48 -32.43 -20.24 -11.21
CA PRO A 48 -33.22 -19.27 -10.49
C PRO A 48 -32.28 -18.21 -9.87
N LEU A 49 -32.69 -16.95 -9.96
CA LEU A 49 -31.95 -15.85 -9.36
C LEU A 49 -31.71 -16.17 -7.87
N PRO A 50 -30.50 -15.92 -7.35
CA PRO A 50 -30.22 -16.10 -5.94
C PRO A 50 -31.23 -15.28 -5.13
N GLU A 51 -31.83 -15.92 -4.12
CA GLU A 51 -32.71 -15.24 -3.19
C GLU A 51 -31.94 -14.14 -2.48
N ILE A 52 -32.34 -12.90 -2.69
CA ILE A 52 -31.78 -11.75 -1.98
C ILE A 52 -32.26 -11.86 -0.54
N LYS A 53 -31.38 -12.30 0.36
CA LYS A 53 -31.69 -12.25 1.79
C LYS A 53 -31.91 -10.81 2.17
N PRO A 54 -33.03 -10.47 2.85
CA PRO A 54 -33.27 -9.12 3.30
C PRO A 54 -32.08 -8.69 4.18
N TYR A 55 -31.47 -7.57 3.82
CA TYR A 55 -30.41 -6.94 4.59
C TYR A 55 -31.02 -6.47 5.92
N GLU A 56 -30.51 -7.00 7.03
CA GLU A 56 -30.83 -6.49 8.36
C GLU A 56 -30.14 -5.12 8.49
N SER A 57 -30.92 -4.05 8.51
CA SER A 57 -30.37 -2.72 8.73
C SER A 57 -29.88 -2.64 10.19
N PHE A 58 -28.56 -2.49 10.35
CA PHE A 58 -27.98 -2.22 11.66
C PHE A 58 -28.30 -0.78 12.06
N VAL A 59 -29.06 -0.63 13.14
CA VAL A 59 -29.28 0.67 13.75
C VAL A 59 -28.15 0.94 14.72
N TYR A 60 -27.30 1.90 14.39
CA TYR A 60 -26.23 2.34 15.26
C TYR A 60 -26.80 3.12 16.45
N ASP A 61 -26.69 2.56 17.65
CA ASP A 61 -27.04 3.25 18.90
C ASP A 61 -25.75 3.76 19.58
N PRO A 62 -25.49 5.06 19.50
CA PRO A 62 -24.30 5.65 20.13
C PRO A 62 -24.46 5.89 21.64
N SER A 63 -25.64 5.68 22.22
CA SER A 63 -25.94 6.08 23.60
C SER A 63 -25.08 5.36 24.66
N ALA A 64 -24.65 4.13 24.36
CA ALA A 64 -23.77 3.33 25.21
C ALA A 64 -22.29 3.42 24.85
N LEU A 65 -21.94 4.12 23.75
CA LEU A 65 -20.57 4.20 23.26
C LEU A 65 -20.00 5.59 23.52
N ARG A 66 -18.73 5.62 23.90
CA ARG A 66 -18.00 6.87 24.06
C ARG A 66 -17.81 7.54 22.69
N SER A 67 -18.05 8.85 22.64
CA SER A 67 -17.76 9.62 21.42
C SER A 67 -16.29 9.48 21.00
N PRO A 68 -15.98 9.12 19.76
CA PRO A 68 -14.60 9.03 19.28
C PRO A 68 -13.87 10.37 19.27
N PHE A 69 -14.60 11.48 19.36
CA PHE A 69 -14.05 12.84 19.42
C PHE A 69 -13.83 13.34 20.86
N GLN A 70 -14.25 12.58 21.85
CA GLN A 70 -13.82 12.89 23.20
C GLN A 70 -12.41 12.34 23.42
N PRO A 71 -11.42 13.18 23.76
CA PRO A 71 -10.07 12.70 24.00
C PRO A 71 -10.11 11.62 25.09
N SER A 72 -9.43 10.49 24.83
CA SER A 72 -9.22 9.45 25.84
C SER A 72 -8.18 9.91 26.81
N VAL A 73 -8.56 10.87 27.62
CA VAL A 73 -7.69 11.37 28.64
C VAL A 73 -7.78 10.47 29.85
N PRO A 74 -6.74 9.71 30.18
CA PRO A 74 -6.56 9.40 31.59
C PRO A 74 -6.40 10.76 32.28
N VAL A 75 -7.30 11.12 33.16
CA VAL A 75 -7.15 12.28 34.05
C VAL A 75 -5.97 11.93 34.96
N VAL A 76 -4.76 12.13 34.47
CA VAL A 76 -3.57 12.17 35.30
C VAL A 76 -3.65 13.54 35.97
N ALA A 77 -3.98 13.54 37.27
CA ALA A 77 -3.99 14.75 38.07
C ALA A 77 -2.69 15.52 37.81
N PRO A 78 -2.74 16.82 37.52
CA PRO A 78 -1.53 17.63 37.38
C PRO A 78 -0.80 17.60 38.70
N GLY A 79 0.32 16.88 38.79
CA GLY A 79 1.14 16.82 39.99
C GLY A 79 1.73 15.48 40.38
N ALA A 80 1.26 14.34 39.82
CA ALA A 80 1.85 13.05 40.14
C ALA A 80 3.09 12.78 39.25
N GLY A 81 4.27 13.26 39.72
CA GLY A 81 5.56 12.71 39.33
C GLY A 81 5.93 12.70 37.83
N GLY A 82 5.33 13.55 37.02
CA GLY A 82 5.62 13.61 35.59
C GLY A 82 7.05 14.09 35.32
N VAL A 83 7.71 13.41 34.40
CA VAL A 83 8.99 13.84 33.87
C VAL A 83 8.87 15.29 33.37
N ARG A 84 9.79 16.15 33.73
CA ARG A 84 9.85 17.56 33.26
C ARG A 84 11.24 17.86 32.73
N PRO A 85 11.35 18.66 31.67
CA PRO A 85 12.64 19.21 31.26
C PRO A 85 13.30 20.00 32.41
N ASP A 86 14.59 19.80 32.61
CA ASP A 86 15.37 20.59 33.57
C ASP A 86 15.77 21.93 32.95
N ALA A 87 15.02 22.97 33.29
CA ALA A 87 15.27 24.32 32.79
C ALA A 87 16.53 25.00 33.40
N HIS A 88 17.11 24.40 34.44
CA HIS A 88 18.25 25.03 35.16
C HIS A 88 19.61 24.50 34.69
N ARG A 89 19.65 23.45 33.84
CA ARG A 89 20.91 22.96 33.29
C ARG A 89 21.38 23.77 32.08
N ASN A 90 22.70 23.82 31.92
CA ASN A 90 23.26 24.36 30.68
C ASN A 90 22.96 23.42 29.51
N ARG A 91 22.46 24.01 28.44
CA ARG A 91 22.20 23.23 27.21
C ARG A 91 23.49 22.83 26.52
N GLU A 92 23.54 21.60 26.04
CA GLU A 92 24.61 21.10 25.21
C GLU A 92 24.47 21.56 23.77
N PHE A 93 25.58 21.60 23.02
CA PHE A 93 25.60 22.09 21.63
C PHE A 93 24.62 21.34 20.71
N LEU A 94 24.51 20.03 20.86
CA LEU A 94 23.67 19.19 20.04
C LEU A 94 22.16 19.35 20.31
N GLU A 95 21.76 20.02 21.35
CA GLU A 95 20.37 20.38 21.63
C GLU A 95 19.86 21.53 20.78
N GLY A 96 20.75 22.25 20.07
CA GLY A 96 20.38 23.26 19.09
C GLY A 96 19.83 22.67 17.78
N PHE A 97 19.97 21.37 17.58
CA PHE A 97 19.58 20.67 16.36
C PHE A 97 18.38 19.75 16.61
N SER A 98 17.48 19.65 15.62
CA SER A 98 16.44 18.62 15.67
C SER A 98 17.06 17.22 15.57
N LEU A 99 16.53 16.27 16.33
CA LEU A 99 17.04 14.89 16.35
C LEU A 99 17.08 14.27 14.94
N ASP A 100 16.11 14.59 14.10
CA ASP A 100 16.01 14.11 12.71
C ASP A 100 17.13 14.61 11.79
N THR A 101 17.79 15.71 12.17
CA THR A 101 18.91 16.28 11.39
C THR A 101 20.27 15.71 11.82
N LEU A 102 20.30 14.99 12.92
CA LEU A 102 21.49 14.37 13.46
C LEU A 102 21.67 12.96 12.88
N LYS A 103 22.88 12.62 12.45
CA LYS A 103 23.21 11.31 11.89
C LYS A 103 24.34 10.67 12.67
N MET A 104 24.19 9.43 13.04
CA MET A 104 25.31 8.68 13.59
C MET A 104 26.25 8.29 12.44
N VAL A 105 27.54 8.56 12.59
CA VAL A 105 28.58 8.20 11.60
C VAL A 105 29.50 7.08 12.07
N GLY A 106 29.39 6.70 13.34
CA GLY A 106 30.16 5.58 13.89
C GLY A 106 30.29 5.63 15.40
N THR A 107 31.15 4.77 15.90
CA THR A 107 31.53 4.72 17.33
C THR A 107 33.03 4.88 17.49
N LEU A 108 33.48 5.44 18.61
CA LEU A 108 34.87 5.57 18.98
C LEU A 108 35.07 4.98 20.38
N ARG A 109 35.99 4.07 20.52
CA ARG A 109 36.40 3.53 21.82
C ARG A 109 37.70 4.20 22.27
N GLN A 110 37.66 4.89 23.39
CA GLN A 110 38.82 5.58 23.95
C GLN A 110 38.78 5.55 25.50
N GLY A 111 39.86 5.10 26.12
CA GLY A 111 39.94 5.07 27.57
C GLY A 111 38.89 4.20 28.25
N GLY A 112 38.52 3.05 27.64
CA GLY A 112 37.51 2.14 28.18
C GLY A 112 36.06 2.67 28.03
N LYS A 113 35.85 3.81 27.41
CA LYS A 113 34.52 4.38 27.12
C LYS A 113 34.20 4.30 25.65
N THR A 114 32.93 4.05 25.34
CA THR A 114 32.41 4.08 23.97
C THR A 114 31.68 5.40 23.73
N TYR A 115 32.13 6.15 22.73
CA TYR A 115 31.53 7.39 22.29
C TYR A 115 30.74 7.13 21.02
N GLY A 116 29.57 7.74 20.89
CA GLY A 116 28.87 7.85 19.63
C GLY A 116 29.41 9.07 18.87
N LEU A 117 29.60 8.91 17.56
CA LEU A 117 29.97 10.01 16.68
C LEU A 117 28.72 10.46 15.94
N VAL A 118 28.29 11.69 16.21
CA VAL A 118 27.08 12.28 15.65
C VAL A 118 27.49 13.44 14.73
N GLN A 119 27.05 13.39 13.49
CA GLN A 119 27.25 14.43 12.50
C GLN A 119 26.02 15.35 12.47
N THR A 120 26.26 16.64 12.52
CA THR A 120 25.26 17.69 12.32
C THR A 120 25.08 18.00 10.84
N LYS A 121 24.00 18.72 10.49
CA LYS A 121 23.75 19.19 9.12
C LYS A 121 24.89 20.02 8.52
N ASP A 122 25.69 20.66 9.36
CA ASP A 122 26.86 21.48 8.97
C ASP A 122 28.10 20.62 8.66
N GLY A 123 27.97 19.29 8.75
CA GLY A 123 29.07 18.36 8.48
C GLY A 123 30.01 18.13 9.66
N LEU A 124 29.84 18.84 10.78
CA LEU A 124 30.69 18.69 11.96
C LEU A 124 30.34 17.39 12.71
N ILE A 125 31.40 16.74 13.23
CA ILE A 125 31.25 15.51 13.99
C ILE A 125 31.52 15.78 15.48
N HIS A 126 30.56 15.41 16.31
CA HIS A 126 30.61 15.55 17.75
C HIS A 126 30.63 14.18 18.45
N LYS A 127 31.37 14.08 19.53
CA LYS A 127 31.39 12.91 20.40
C LYS A 127 30.32 13.04 21.46
N VAL A 128 29.50 11.97 21.59
CA VAL A 128 28.49 11.87 22.66
C VAL A 128 28.74 10.66 23.54
N LEU A 129 28.36 10.75 24.80
CA LEU A 129 28.39 9.67 25.78
C LEU A 129 26.95 9.37 26.27
N PRO A 130 26.72 8.19 26.86
CA PRO A 130 25.53 7.98 27.65
C PRO A 130 25.40 9.05 28.74
N GLY A 131 24.21 9.67 28.82
CA GLY A 131 23.94 10.77 29.72
C GLY A 131 24.04 12.18 29.11
N ASN A 132 24.68 12.36 27.94
CA ASN A 132 24.66 13.63 27.20
C ASN A 132 23.26 13.90 26.61
N TYR A 133 23.02 15.17 26.31
CA TYR A 133 21.76 15.62 25.74
C TYR A 133 21.90 15.98 24.26
N VAL A 134 20.91 15.57 23.47
CA VAL A 134 20.86 15.77 22.02
C VAL A 134 19.43 16.06 21.59
N GLY A 135 19.25 16.87 20.56
CA GLY A 135 17.92 17.19 20.06
C GLY A 135 17.21 18.29 20.85
N GLN A 136 16.23 18.93 20.21
CA GLN A 136 15.52 20.10 20.78
C GLN A 136 14.55 19.74 21.91
N ASN A 137 14.24 18.47 22.09
CA ASN A 137 13.26 17.95 23.05
C ASN A 137 13.94 17.35 24.29
N ASP A 138 15.02 17.90 24.76
CA ASP A 138 15.76 17.40 25.93
C ASP A 138 16.10 15.90 25.82
N GLY A 139 16.48 15.45 24.63
CA GLY A 139 16.77 14.06 24.34
C GLY A 139 18.01 13.57 25.05
N ARG A 140 17.87 12.70 26.02
CA ARG A 140 18.98 12.11 26.80
C ARG A 140 19.47 10.83 26.14
N VAL A 141 20.77 10.76 25.85
CA VAL A 141 21.42 9.53 25.34
C VAL A 141 21.40 8.47 26.42
N GLN A 142 20.73 7.34 26.14
CA GLN A 142 20.69 6.19 27.05
C GLN A 142 21.78 5.18 26.74
N ASN A 143 21.91 4.80 25.47
CA ASN A 143 22.85 3.76 25.07
C ASN A 143 23.43 4.04 23.68
N ILE A 144 24.66 3.61 23.46
CA ILE A 144 25.38 3.74 22.20
C ILE A 144 25.67 2.33 21.70
N GLY A 145 24.94 1.90 20.67
CA GLY A 145 25.17 0.66 19.95
C GLY A 145 25.99 0.88 18.68
N ASP A 146 26.35 -0.20 18.01
CA ASP A 146 27.17 -0.15 16.78
C ASP A 146 26.39 0.45 15.58
N SER A 147 25.06 0.32 15.56
CA SER A 147 24.20 0.75 14.44
C SER A 147 23.26 1.91 14.79
N ARG A 148 23.10 2.24 16.06
CA ARG A 148 22.20 3.29 16.55
C ARG A 148 22.58 3.81 17.91
N ILE A 149 22.23 5.05 18.18
CA ILE A 149 22.26 5.67 19.50
C ILE A 149 20.82 5.77 20.00
N THR A 150 20.51 5.15 21.12
CA THR A 150 19.20 5.23 21.75
C THR A 150 19.09 6.49 22.60
N VAL A 151 18.02 7.24 22.39
CA VAL A 151 17.75 8.51 23.06
C VAL A 151 16.35 8.46 23.64
N VAL A 152 16.13 9.11 24.78
CA VAL A 152 14.80 9.38 25.32
C VAL A 152 14.57 10.87 25.32
N GLU A 153 13.57 11.31 24.59
CA GLU A 153 13.14 12.70 24.51
C GLU A 153 12.02 12.98 25.51
N ILE A 154 11.96 14.20 25.99
CA ILE A 154 10.87 14.71 26.82
C ILE A 154 10.00 15.61 25.94
N VAL A 155 8.80 15.13 25.60
CA VAL A 155 7.88 15.87 24.72
C VAL A 155 6.62 16.25 25.49
N PRO A 156 5.97 17.40 25.15
CA PRO A 156 4.71 17.76 25.76
C PRO A 156 3.62 16.74 25.41
N ASP A 157 2.78 16.39 26.38
CA ASP A 157 1.68 15.44 26.24
C ASP A 157 0.41 16.08 25.65
N GLY A 158 0.42 17.38 25.38
CA GLY A 158 -0.71 18.15 24.88
C GLY A 158 -1.74 18.55 25.95
N MET A 159 -1.51 18.18 27.20
CA MET A 159 -2.41 18.42 28.35
C MET A 159 -1.79 19.28 29.43
N GLY A 160 -0.64 19.90 29.11
CA GLY A 160 0.13 20.72 30.06
C GLY A 160 1.17 19.93 30.87
N GLY A 161 1.33 18.63 30.59
CA GLY A 161 2.37 17.75 31.12
C GLY A 161 3.42 17.40 30.07
N TYR A 162 4.32 16.51 30.46
CA TYR A 162 5.38 15.97 29.61
C TYR A 162 5.40 14.45 29.69
N MET A 163 5.81 13.82 28.60
CA MET A 163 5.99 12.36 28.52
C MET A 163 7.35 12.02 27.91
N GLU A 164 7.88 10.88 28.30
CA GLU A 164 9.06 10.30 27.68
C GLU A 164 8.71 9.63 26.37
N ARG A 165 9.49 9.92 25.32
CA ARG A 165 9.38 9.28 24.03
C ARG A 165 10.71 8.64 23.64
N PRO A 166 10.77 7.32 23.44
CA PRO A 166 11.97 6.67 22.93
C PRO A 166 12.21 7.08 21.48
N ALA A 167 13.45 7.42 21.17
CA ALA A 167 13.92 7.78 19.84
C ALA A 167 15.30 7.18 19.58
N ALA A 168 15.78 7.21 18.34
CA ALA A 168 17.09 6.71 18.00
C ALA A 168 17.71 7.52 16.85
N ILE A 169 19.02 7.71 16.91
CA ILE A 169 19.83 8.23 15.81
C ILE A 169 20.47 7.02 15.14
N ALA A 170 20.09 6.74 13.90
CA ALA A 170 20.60 5.61 13.15
C ALA A 170 21.95 5.92 12.49
N LEU A 171 22.75 4.87 12.28
CA LEU A 171 24.00 4.95 11.51
C LEU A 171 23.65 5.36 10.07
N ALA A 172 24.32 6.39 9.57
CA ALA A 172 24.20 6.80 8.18
C ALA A 172 24.74 5.69 7.26
N ASN A 173 23.91 5.13 6.41
CA ASN A 173 24.38 4.27 5.33
C ASN A 173 24.97 5.18 4.24
N ASN A 174 26.24 5.01 3.98
CA ASN A 174 26.93 5.63 2.83
C ASN A 174 26.59 4.85 1.56
#